data_95cf035fa4a8e497045d4721ce038d7c
#
_entry.id   95cf035fa4a8e497045d4721ce038d7c
#
_cell.length_a   1.000
_cell.length_b   1.000
_cell.length_c   1.000
_cell.angle_alpha   90.00
_cell.angle_beta   90.00
_cell.angle_gamma   90.00
#
_symmetry.space_group_name_H-M   'P 1'
#
loop_
_entity.id
_entity.type
_entity.pdbx_description
1 polymer ?
#
loop_
_entity_poly.entity_id
_entity_poly.type
_entity_poly.pdbx_seq_one_letter_code
_entity_poly.pdbx_strand_id
1 'polypeptide(L)' 'FLDINPDEALERTNRRFIQRFTHLEQAVVEDGKDLSDMPLVEMEEYWKMAKNQVG' A
#
# COMPACT_ATOMS: atom_id res chain seq x y z
N PHE A 1 22.59 -1.58 16.54
CA PHE A 1 21.44 -1.04 15.81
C PHE A 1 21.38 0.47 15.87
N LEU A 2 22.14 1.03 16.77
CA LEU A 2 22.18 2.47 16.95
C LEU A 2 22.94 3.17 15.83
N ASP A 3 23.79 2.45 15.15
CA ASP A 3 24.57 3.00 14.07
C ASP A 3 23.79 3.09 12.77
N ILE A 4 22.68 2.39 12.71
CA ILE A 4 21.82 2.42 11.53
C ILE A 4 20.89 3.62 11.68
N ASN A 5 20.77 4.38 10.61
CA ASN A 5 19.83 5.48 10.59
C ASN A 5 18.43 4.90 10.29
N PRO A 6 17.61 4.68 11.31
CA PRO A 6 16.31 4.06 11.10
C PRO A 6 15.38 4.93 10.27
N ASP A 7 15.56 6.24 10.33
CA ASP A 7 14.72 7.14 9.57
C ASP A 7 14.90 6.94 8.07
N GLU A 8 16.14 6.73 7.64
CA GLU A 8 16.40 6.54 6.23
C GLU A 8 15.86 5.22 5.72
N ALA A 9 16.08 4.14 6.48
CA ALA A 9 15.58 2.83 6.09
C ALA A 9 14.06 2.79 6.10
N LEU A 10 13.45 3.33 7.14
CA LEU A 10 12.00 3.38 7.25
C LEU A 10 11.39 4.26 6.19
N GLU A 11 12.06 5.32 5.81
CA GLU A 11 11.56 6.23 4.79
C GLU A 11 11.39 5.54 3.45
N ARG A 12 12.35 4.73 3.05
CA ARG A 12 12.25 3.97 1.80
C ARG A 12 11.10 2.99 1.84
N THR A 13 10.98 2.25 2.93
CA THR A 13 9.92 1.28 3.10
C THR A 13 8.57 1.97 3.13
N ASN A 14 8.49 3.09 3.84
CA ASN A 14 7.24 3.84 3.94
C ASN A 14 6.80 4.40 2.60
N ARG A 15 7.72 4.90 1.81
CA ARG A 15 7.38 5.44 0.49
C ARG A 15 6.75 4.37 -0.39
N ARG A 16 7.36 3.20 -0.44
CA ARG A 16 6.82 2.09 -1.22
C ARG A 16 5.46 1.67 -0.70
N PHE A 17 5.33 1.57 0.60
CA PHE A 17 4.07 1.20 1.22
C PHE A 17 3.00 2.23 0.91
N ILE A 18 3.31 3.50 1.07
CA ILE A 18 2.36 4.57 0.81
C ILE A 18 1.95 4.59 -0.65
N GLN A 19 2.88 4.41 -1.56
CA GLN A 19 2.57 4.36 -2.99
C GLN A 19 1.61 3.22 -3.31
N ARG A 20 1.90 2.05 -2.78
CA ARG A 20 1.04 0.89 -2.99
C ARG A 20 -0.33 1.09 -2.38
N PHE A 21 -0.35 1.63 -1.18
CA PHE A 21 -1.61 1.85 -0.47
C PHE A 21 -2.44 2.92 -1.16
N THR A 22 -1.81 3.98 -1.62
CA THR A 22 -2.50 5.02 -2.38
C THR A 22 -3.10 4.45 -3.66
N HIS A 23 -2.35 3.63 -4.36
CA HIS A 23 -2.84 2.98 -5.57
C HIS A 23 -4.04 2.08 -5.26
N LEU A 24 -3.95 1.35 -4.18
CA LEU A 24 -5.02 0.48 -3.72
C LEU A 24 -6.27 1.29 -3.39
N GLU A 25 -6.11 2.39 -2.67
CA GLU A 25 -7.23 3.25 -2.32
C GLU A 25 -7.92 3.80 -3.57
N GLN A 26 -7.15 4.26 -4.52
CA GLN A 26 -7.70 4.80 -5.76
C GLN A 26 -8.46 3.74 -6.52
N ALA A 27 -7.92 2.53 -6.61
CA ALA A 27 -8.58 1.45 -7.30
C ALA A 27 -9.91 1.09 -6.63
N VAL A 28 -9.93 1.08 -5.32
CA VAL A 28 -11.14 0.79 -4.54
C VAL A 28 -12.19 1.85 -4.79
N VAL A 29 -11.80 3.11 -4.77
CA VAL A 29 -12.73 4.22 -4.98
C VAL A 29 -13.27 4.20 -6.42
N GLU A 30 -12.42 3.91 -7.39
CA GLU A 30 -12.82 3.83 -8.78
C GLU A 30 -13.85 2.72 -9.01
N ASP A 31 -13.73 1.64 -8.26
CA ASP A 31 -14.69 0.54 -8.33
C ASP A 31 -15.98 0.84 -7.55
N GLY A 32 -16.06 2.01 -6.93
CA GLY A 32 -17.23 2.40 -6.17
C GLY A 32 -17.36 1.68 -4.84
N LYS A 33 -16.26 1.19 -4.31
CA LYS A 33 -16.24 0.47 -3.05
C LYS A 33 -15.68 1.32 -1.94
N ASP A 34 -15.88 0.85 -0.71
CA ASP A 34 -15.37 1.52 0.47
C ASP A 34 -14.36 0.60 1.15
N LEU A 35 -13.17 1.13 1.38
CA LEU A 35 -12.09 0.37 1.98
C LEU A 35 -12.46 -0.18 3.36
N SER A 36 -13.22 0.60 4.12
CA SER A 36 -13.61 0.17 5.46
C SER A 36 -14.65 -0.95 5.47
N ASP A 37 -15.37 -1.12 4.36
CA ASP A 37 -16.37 -2.20 4.23
C ASP A 37 -15.80 -3.42 3.49
N MET A 38 -14.56 -3.32 3.06
CA MET A 38 -13.97 -4.35 2.22
C MET A 38 -13.43 -5.52 3.05
N PRO A 39 -13.74 -6.76 2.68
CA PRO A 39 -13.13 -7.91 3.35
C PRO A 39 -11.65 -8.02 3.02
N LEU A 40 -10.92 -8.67 3.92
CA LEU A 40 -9.48 -8.78 3.79
C LEU A 40 -9.06 -9.47 2.48
N VAL A 41 -9.80 -10.49 2.09
CA VAL A 41 -9.51 -11.24 0.86
C VAL A 41 -9.54 -10.32 -0.36
N GLU A 42 -10.53 -9.47 -0.43
CA GLU A 42 -10.66 -8.53 -1.53
C GLU A 42 -9.56 -7.47 -1.48
N MET A 43 -9.25 -7.00 -0.29
CA MET A 43 -8.17 -6.04 -0.09
C MET A 43 -6.83 -6.61 -0.55
N GLU A 44 -6.59 -7.87 -0.29
CA GLU A 44 -5.36 -8.53 -0.72
C GLU A 44 -5.22 -8.55 -2.23
N GLU A 45 -6.31 -8.74 -2.95
CA GLU A 45 -6.27 -8.72 -4.41
C GLU A 45 -5.87 -7.35 -4.94
N TYR A 46 -6.44 -6.30 -4.36
CA TYR A 46 -6.06 -4.94 -4.74
C TYR A 46 -4.61 -4.66 -4.37
N TRP A 47 -4.16 -5.18 -3.25
CA TRP A 47 -2.78 -5.02 -2.83
C TRP A 47 -1.82 -5.67 -3.80
N LYS A 48 -2.16 -6.87 -4.27
CA LYS A 48 -1.34 -7.56 -5.28
C LYS A 48 -1.26 -6.76 -6.57
N MET A 49 -2.38 -6.20 -6.99
CA MET A 49 -2.40 -5.37 -8.19
C MET A 49 -1.55 -4.12 -7.99
N ALA A 50 -1.62 -3.51 -6.84
CA ALA A 50 -0.82 -2.34 -6.54
C ALA A 50 0.66 -2.67 -6.55
N LYS A 51 1.05 -3.83 -6.04
CA LYS A 51 2.44 -4.27 -6.07
C LYS A 51 2.95 -4.41 -7.50
N ASN A 52 2.12 -4.95 -8.36
CA ASN A 52 2.49 -5.13 -9.77
C ASN A 52 2.61 -3.80 -10.50
N GLN A 53 1.79 -2.84 -10.13
CA GLN A 53 1.79 -1.54 -10.79
C GLN A 53 2.93 -0.65 -10.29
N VAL A 54 3.18 -0.68 -9.00
CA VAL A 54 4.12 0.26 -8.39
C VAL A 54 5.51 -0.34 -8.24
N GLY A 55 5.58 -1.61 -8.07
CA GLY A 55 6.84 -2.09 -7.78
C GLY A 55 7.29 -3.36 -8.05
#